data_bb78bd748566bd7249868e5abe817f17
#
_entry.id   bb78bd748566bd7249868e5abe817f17
#
_cell.length_a   1.000
_cell.length_b   1.000
_cell.length_c   1.000
_cell.angle_alpha   90.00
_cell.angle_beta   90.00
_cell.angle_gamma   90.00
#
_symmetry.space_group_name_H-M   'P 1'
#
loop_
_entity.id
_entity.type
_entity.pdbx_description
1 polymer ?
#
loop_
_entity_poly.entity_id
_entity_poly.type
_entity_poly.pdbx_seq_one_letter_code
_entity_poly.pdbx_strand_id
1 'polypeptide(L)'
;MLFLIPFFFLSFSLEAKNIYEFSNENLENDFIELSQEISCPLCAGSSIAESDSDIANDLKNAIFTELENGKTPREIKSNLIKLYGEGILFMPENKISVSILYGFPLLLIIIGIYFLFNFLKK
;
A
#
# COMPACT_ATOMS: atom_id res chain seq x y z
N MET A 1 -40.33 -4.62 -12.63
CA MET A 1 -39.13 -3.91 -13.10
C MET A 1 -38.04 -3.83 -12.03
N LEU A 2 -38.18 -4.51 -10.90
CA LEU A 2 -37.27 -4.46 -9.74
C LEU A 2 -36.47 -5.76 -9.55
N PHE A 3 -36.45 -6.67 -10.51
CA PHE A 3 -35.83 -8.02 -10.39
C PHE A 3 -34.56 -8.20 -11.22
N LEU A 4 -34.08 -7.15 -11.91
CA LEU A 4 -32.90 -7.21 -12.80
C LEU A 4 -31.58 -6.71 -12.16
N ILE A 5 -31.64 -6.13 -10.95
CA ILE A 5 -30.48 -5.54 -10.29
C ILE A 5 -29.54 -6.57 -9.64
N PRO A 6 -29.99 -7.73 -9.10
CA PRO A 6 -29.07 -8.68 -8.47
C PRO A 6 -28.23 -9.48 -9.47
N PHE A 7 -28.56 -9.51 -10.77
CA PHE A 7 -27.83 -10.32 -11.76
C PHE A 7 -26.52 -9.67 -12.23
N PHE A 8 -26.36 -8.35 -12.03
CA PHE A 8 -25.16 -7.62 -12.47
C PHE A 8 -23.99 -7.70 -11.47
N PHE A 9 -24.26 -8.12 -10.22
CA PHE A 9 -23.22 -8.22 -9.18
C PHE A 9 -22.48 -9.56 -9.16
N LEU A 10 -22.89 -10.54 -9.95
CA LEU A 10 -22.36 -11.90 -9.87
C LEU A 10 -21.21 -12.20 -10.85
N SER A 11 -20.72 -11.23 -11.62
CA SER A 11 -19.78 -11.52 -12.71
C SER A 11 -18.45 -10.79 -12.63
N PHE A 12 -17.99 -10.41 -11.43
CA PHE A 12 -16.66 -9.79 -11.30
C PHE A 12 -15.78 -10.51 -10.27
N SER A 13 -15.63 -11.83 -10.45
CA SER A 13 -14.50 -12.56 -9.88
C SER A 13 -13.42 -12.59 -10.97
N LEU A 14 -12.70 -11.47 -11.13
CA LEU A 14 -11.44 -11.46 -11.86
C LEU A 14 -10.41 -12.08 -10.94
N GLU A 15 -10.31 -13.39 -11.00
CA GLU A 15 -9.20 -14.14 -10.42
C GLU A 15 -7.95 -13.75 -11.22
N ALA A 16 -7.13 -12.86 -10.65
CA ALA A 16 -5.81 -12.58 -11.17
C ALA A 16 -4.99 -13.86 -11.03
N LYS A 17 -4.90 -14.62 -12.10
CA LYS A 17 -4.07 -15.81 -12.19
C LYS A 17 -2.62 -15.39 -11.92
N ASN A 18 -2.12 -15.81 -10.76
CA ASN A 18 -0.72 -15.59 -10.42
C ASN A 18 0.16 -16.22 -11.51
N ILE A 19 0.92 -15.38 -12.21
CA ILE A 19 1.85 -15.79 -13.28
C ILE A 19 3.12 -16.41 -12.66
N TYR A 20 3.32 -16.25 -11.35
CA TYR A 20 4.50 -16.68 -10.62
C TYR A 20 4.24 -18.01 -9.93
N GLU A 21 5.11 -19.01 -10.21
CA GLU A 21 5.12 -20.28 -9.49
C GLU A 21 6.11 -20.19 -8.32
N PHE A 22 5.60 -20.13 -7.09
CA PHE A 22 6.42 -20.07 -5.89
C PHE A 22 6.73 -21.47 -5.36
N SER A 23 7.95 -21.64 -4.84
CA SER A 23 8.37 -22.90 -4.20
C SER A 23 7.65 -23.16 -2.88
N ASN A 24 7.05 -22.12 -2.27
CA ASN A 24 6.40 -22.18 -0.97
C ASN A 24 5.28 -21.12 -0.87
N GLU A 25 4.15 -21.50 -0.27
CA GLU A 25 3.00 -20.62 0.00
C GLU A 25 3.38 -19.39 0.84
N ASN A 26 4.36 -19.51 1.74
CA ASN A 26 4.85 -18.36 2.50
C ASN A 26 5.50 -17.30 1.62
N LEU A 27 6.28 -17.72 0.62
CA LEU A 27 6.93 -16.81 -0.35
C LEU A 27 5.89 -16.11 -1.23
N GLU A 28 4.81 -16.80 -1.58
CA GLU A 28 3.69 -16.20 -2.31
C GLU A 28 3.02 -15.10 -1.50
N ASN A 29 2.75 -15.35 -0.21
CA ASN A 29 2.17 -14.37 0.70
C ASN A 29 3.09 -13.15 0.87
N ASP A 30 4.39 -13.38 1.08
CA ASP A 30 5.39 -12.32 1.18
C ASP A 30 5.48 -11.49 -0.10
N PHE A 31 5.37 -12.12 -1.26
CA PHE A 31 5.35 -11.45 -2.55
C PHE A 31 4.11 -10.57 -2.73
N ILE A 32 2.94 -11.08 -2.37
CA ILE A 32 1.67 -10.33 -2.44
C ILE A 32 1.75 -9.11 -1.53
N GLU A 33 2.20 -9.28 -0.28
CA GLU A 33 2.36 -8.19 0.68
C GLU A 33 3.33 -7.12 0.17
N LEU A 34 4.52 -7.53 -0.27
CA LEU A 34 5.52 -6.62 -0.84
C LEU A 34 4.98 -5.87 -2.07
N SER A 35 4.27 -6.56 -2.95
CA SER A 35 3.71 -5.96 -4.17
C SER A 35 2.65 -4.91 -3.88
N GLN A 36 1.92 -5.04 -2.78
CA GLN A 36 0.93 -4.06 -2.33
C GLN A 36 1.57 -2.86 -1.62
N GLU A 37 2.66 -3.07 -0.91
CA GLU A 37 3.35 -2.03 -0.15
C GLU A 37 4.29 -1.17 -1.00
N ILE A 38 4.78 -1.69 -2.13
CA ILE A 38 5.68 -0.99 -3.02
C ILE A 38 4.89 -0.20 -4.05
N SER A 39 5.13 1.11 -4.11
CA SER A 39 4.52 1.98 -5.11
C SER A 39 5.28 1.91 -6.43
N CYS A 40 4.56 1.98 -7.53
CA CYS A 40 5.16 2.12 -8.85
C CYS A 40 5.58 3.58 -9.08
N PRO A 41 6.88 3.90 -9.24
CA PRO A 41 7.36 5.28 -9.32
C PRO A 41 6.84 6.06 -10.54
N LEU A 42 6.36 5.37 -11.58
CA LEU A 42 5.83 5.97 -12.81
C LEU A 42 4.32 5.77 -13.00
N CYS A 43 3.62 5.20 -12.03
CA CYS A 43 2.21 4.81 -12.18
C CYS A 43 1.25 5.69 -11.35
N ALA A 44 1.54 6.96 -11.17
CA ALA A 44 0.63 7.94 -10.55
C ALA A 44 0.07 7.53 -9.18
N GLY A 45 0.87 6.86 -8.34
CA GLY A 45 0.50 6.55 -6.95
C GLY A 45 -0.22 5.20 -6.74
N SER A 46 -0.22 4.31 -7.73
CA SER A 46 -0.66 2.92 -7.56
C SER A 46 0.47 2.02 -7.08
N SER A 47 0.12 0.92 -6.40
CA SER A 47 1.08 -0.12 -6.04
C SER A 47 1.52 -0.91 -7.28
N ILE A 48 2.66 -1.61 -7.17
CA ILE A 48 3.08 -2.50 -8.25
C ILE A 48 2.13 -3.68 -8.45
N ALA A 49 1.37 -4.07 -7.40
CA ALA A 49 0.33 -5.09 -7.51
C ALA A 49 -0.80 -4.69 -8.46
N GLU A 50 -1.15 -3.40 -8.47
CA GLU A 50 -2.27 -2.86 -9.26
C GLU A 50 -1.83 -2.35 -10.64
N SER A 51 -0.53 -2.30 -10.90
CA SER A 51 0.02 -1.76 -12.15
C SER A 51 0.54 -2.87 -13.06
N ASP A 52 0.19 -2.76 -14.35
CA ASP A 52 0.70 -3.63 -15.43
C ASP A 52 1.77 -2.93 -16.28
N SER A 53 2.35 -1.83 -15.81
CA SER A 53 3.45 -1.16 -16.52
C SER A 53 4.70 -2.02 -16.56
N ASP A 54 5.54 -1.81 -17.57
CA ASP A 54 6.81 -2.56 -17.73
C ASP A 54 7.68 -2.44 -16.46
N ILE A 55 7.74 -1.25 -15.86
CA ILE A 55 8.49 -1.00 -14.63
C ILE A 55 7.90 -1.76 -13.44
N ALA A 56 6.56 -1.80 -13.31
CA ALA A 56 5.92 -2.58 -12.25
C ALA A 56 6.19 -4.07 -12.42
N ASN A 57 6.19 -4.57 -13.64
CA ASN A 57 6.51 -5.96 -13.95
C ASN A 57 7.99 -6.27 -13.68
N ASP A 58 8.92 -5.39 -14.02
CA ASP A 58 10.34 -5.53 -13.70
C ASP A 58 10.58 -5.57 -12.17
N LEU A 59 9.90 -4.71 -11.41
CA LEU A 59 9.97 -4.72 -9.96
C LEU A 59 9.39 -6.00 -9.35
N LYS A 60 8.26 -6.48 -9.86
CA LYS A 60 7.68 -7.77 -9.45
C LYS A 60 8.65 -8.93 -9.71
N ASN A 61 9.25 -8.97 -10.89
CA ASN A 61 10.23 -10.01 -11.26
C ASN A 61 11.48 -9.95 -10.35
N ALA A 62 11.97 -8.76 -10.04
CA ALA A 62 13.10 -8.59 -9.13
C ALA A 62 12.76 -9.08 -7.72
N ILE A 63 11.59 -8.72 -7.19
CA ILE A 63 11.13 -9.17 -5.87
C ILE A 63 10.96 -10.69 -5.84
N PHE A 64 10.34 -11.27 -6.86
CA PHE A 64 10.19 -12.72 -6.99
C PHE A 64 11.54 -13.44 -6.93
N THR A 65 12.50 -12.97 -7.73
CA THR A 65 13.85 -13.55 -7.78
C THR A 65 14.57 -13.43 -6.44
N GLU A 66 14.44 -12.30 -5.74
CA GLU A 66 15.08 -12.10 -4.45
C GLU A 66 14.45 -12.96 -3.35
N LEU A 67 13.13 -13.16 -3.36
CA LEU A 67 12.41 -14.07 -2.44
C LEU A 67 12.83 -15.53 -2.67
N GLU A 68 12.87 -15.99 -3.92
CA GLU A 68 13.32 -17.35 -4.25
C GLU A 68 14.80 -17.59 -3.88
N ASN A 69 15.63 -16.56 -3.88
CA ASN A 69 17.01 -16.61 -3.39
C ASN A 69 17.13 -16.60 -1.85
N GLY A 70 16.00 -16.60 -1.13
CA GLY A 70 15.96 -16.69 0.33
C GLY A 70 16.16 -15.36 1.06
N LYS A 71 16.03 -14.22 0.38
CA LYS A 71 16.05 -12.92 1.04
C LYS A 71 14.73 -12.68 1.79
N THR A 72 14.84 -12.01 2.93
CA THR A 72 13.65 -11.64 3.71
C THR A 72 12.95 -10.41 3.09
N PRO A 73 11.61 -10.27 3.27
CA PRO A 73 10.86 -9.10 2.82
C PRO A 73 11.47 -7.78 3.30
N ARG A 74 12.01 -7.77 4.50
CA ARG A 74 12.66 -6.60 5.09
C ARG A 74 13.94 -6.18 4.37
N GLU A 75 14.75 -7.15 3.98
CA GLU A 75 15.97 -6.89 3.21
C GLU A 75 15.64 -6.37 1.81
N ILE A 76 14.63 -6.94 1.17
CA ILE A 76 14.15 -6.51 -0.14
C ILE A 76 13.66 -5.06 -0.09
N LYS A 77 12.82 -4.71 0.89
CA LYS A 77 12.37 -3.33 1.13
C LYS A 77 13.55 -2.38 1.32
N SER A 78 14.51 -2.75 2.18
CA SER A 78 15.70 -1.93 2.44
C SER A 78 16.53 -1.68 1.17
N ASN A 79 16.66 -2.69 0.31
CA ASN A 79 17.38 -2.55 -0.96
C ASN A 79 16.64 -1.63 -1.93
N LEU A 80 15.33 -1.78 -2.04
CA LEU A 80 14.50 -0.92 -2.89
C LEU A 80 14.51 0.53 -2.43
N ILE A 81 14.46 0.78 -1.12
CA ILE A 81 14.58 2.13 -0.54
C ILE A 81 15.93 2.77 -0.89
N LYS A 82 17.02 1.98 -0.85
CA LYS A 82 18.37 2.49 -1.21
C LYS A 82 18.49 2.84 -2.69
N LEU A 83 17.79 2.12 -3.56
CA LEU A 83 17.85 2.31 -5.02
C LEU A 83 16.91 3.42 -5.51
N TYR A 84 15.72 3.51 -4.97
CA TYR A 84 14.63 4.36 -5.45
C TYR A 84 14.23 5.47 -4.45
N GLY A 85 14.74 5.41 -3.22
CA GLY A 85 14.38 6.33 -2.14
C GLY A 85 13.16 5.87 -1.33
N GLU A 86 12.88 6.58 -0.23
CA GLU A 86 11.77 6.26 0.70
C GLU A 86 10.39 6.40 0.05
N GLY A 87 10.27 7.18 -1.01
CA GLY A 87 9.02 7.36 -1.75
C GLY A 87 8.51 6.12 -2.50
N ILE A 88 9.31 5.04 -2.56
CA ILE A 88 8.88 3.77 -3.16
C ILE A 88 7.92 2.98 -2.27
N LEU A 89 7.90 3.24 -0.95
CA LEU A 89 6.92 2.64 -0.05
C LEU A 89 5.60 3.40 -0.12
N PHE A 90 4.53 2.66 -0.38
CA PHE A 90 3.16 3.20 -0.39
C PHE A 90 2.72 3.68 1.00
N MET A 91 3.22 3.03 2.06
CA MET A 91 3.07 3.47 3.44
C MET A 91 4.45 3.73 4.04
N PRO A 92 4.75 4.96 4.50
CA PRO A 92 5.99 5.22 5.22
C PRO A 92 6.01 4.39 6.50
N GLU A 93 7.10 3.66 6.74
CA GLU A 93 7.31 2.87 7.97
C GLU A 93 7.30 3.75 9.24
N ASN A 94 7.41 5.05 9.09
CA ASN A 94 7.43 6.00 10.21
C ASN A 94 6.01 6.25 10.74
N LYS A 95 5.59 5.45 11.70
CA LYS A 95 4.35 5.63 12.49
C LYS A 95 4.23 7.03 13.11
N ILE A 96 5.35 7.73 13.31
CA ILE A 96 5.41 9.10 13.83
C ILE A 96 4.78 10.10 12.87
N SER A 97 5.03 9.98 11.56
CA SER A 97 4.44 10.87 10.54
C SER A 97 2.92 10.76 10.48
N VAL A 98 2.39 9.56 10.63
CA VAL A 98 0.95 9.31 10.64
C VAL A 98 0.31 9.89 11.92
N SER A 99 0.95 9.72 13.08
CA SER A 99 0.48 10.29 14.35
C SER A 99 0.45 11.81 14.34
N ILE A 100 1.45 12.46 13.73
CA ILE A 100 1.49 13.93 13.60
C ILE A 100 0.41 14.42 12.65
N LEU A 101 0.20 13.72 11.53
CA LEU A 101 -0.78 14.09 10.52
C LEU A 101 -2.21 14.10 11.06
N TYR A 102 -2.57 13.11 11.89
CA TYR A 102 -3.90 13.02 12.50
C TYR A 102 -3.99 13.74 13.84
N GLY A 103 -2.91 13.80 14.62
CA GLY A 103 -2.86 14.47 15.92
C GLY A 103 -2.96 15.98 15.84
N PHE A 104 -2.33 16.60 14.83
CA PHE A 104 -2.31 18.05 14.66
C PHE A 104 -3.71 18.67 14.46
N PRO A 105 -4.57 18.20 13.54
CA PRO A 105 -5.92 18.74 13.38
C PRO A 105 -6.80 18.52 14.62
N LEU A 106 -6.62 17.39 15.31
CA LEU A 106 -7.38 17.09 16.51
C LEU A 106 -7.03 18.04 17.66
N LEU A 107 -5.75 18.38 17.80
CA LEU A 107 -5.27 19.37 18.77
C LEU A 107 -5.82 20.76 18.47
N LEU A 108 -5.87 21.18 17.20
CA LEU A 108 -6.45 22.47 16.82
C LEU A 108 -7.96 22.55 17.13
N ILE A 109 -8.71 21.45 16.95
CA ILE A 109 -10.13 21.40 17.29
C ILE A 109 -10.32 21.56 18.80
N ILE A 110 -9.52 20.86 19.63
CA ILE A 110 -9.59 20.98 21.09
C ILE A 110 -9.31 22.41 21.56
N ILE A 111 -8.26 23.04 21.00
CA ILE A 111 -7.92 24.44 21.32
C ILE A 111 -9.06 25.36 20.89
N GLY A 112 -9.65 25.16 19.72
CA GLY A 112 -10.77 25.95 19.21
C GLY A 112 -12.00 25.86 20.11
N ILE A 113 -12.36 24.66 20.54
CA ILE A 113 -13.46 24.42 21.47
C ILE A 113 -13.19 25.10 22.83
N TYR A 114 -11.98 24.96 23.36
CA TYR A 114 -11.59 25.61 24.61
C TYR A 114 -11.74 27.14 24.55
N PHE A 115 -11.28 27.74 23.44
CA PHE A 115 -11.37 29.18 23.23
C PHE A 115 -12.83 29.63 23.08
N LEU A 116 -13.65 28.86 22.37
CA LEU A 116 -15.09 29.14 22.22
C LEU A 116 -15.82 29.09 23.56
N PHE A 117 -15.57 28.07 24.38
CA PHE A 117 -16.17 27.97 25.71
C PHE A 117 -15.76 29.14 26.64
N ASN A 118 -14.48 29.54 26.56
CA ASN A 118 -13.98 30.65 27.35
C ASN A 118 -14.58 32.00 26.89
N PHE A 119 -14.82 32.13 25.58
CA PHE A 119 -15.46 33.34 25.02
C PHE A 119 -16.95 33.43 25.37
N LEU A 120 -17.67 32.30 25.33
CA LEU A 120 -19.10 32.25 25.68
C LEU A 120 -19.37 32.41 27.20
N LYS A 121 -18.37 32.15 28.05
CA LYS A 121 -18.50 32.29 29.50
C LYS A 121 -18.24 33.72 30.00
N LYS A 122 -17.79 34.61 29.12
CA LYS A 122 -17.52 36.01 29.44
C LYS A 122 -18.67 36.91 29.02
#